data_47a54aed186be1cbaf1e65fdee323255
#
_entry.id   47a54aed186be1cbaf1e65fdee323255
#
_cell.length_a   1.000
_cell.length_b   1.000
_cell.length_c   1.000
_cell.angle_alpha   90.00
_cell.angle_beta   90.00
_cell.angle_gamma   90.00
#
_symmetry.space_group_name_H-M   'P 1'
#
loop_
_entity.id
_entity.type
_entity.pdbx_description
1 polymer ?
#
loop_
_entity_poly.entity_id
_entity_poly.type
_entity_poly.pdbx_seq_one_letter_code
_entity_poly.pdbx_strand_id
1 'polypeptide(L)'
;QRTRMGDMAAMAARYETLQEDEVIVPSSKGHTTASAEAMMKKWGKNEIPEEKEPLWKMFAMQFVGTMPAMIEIAGLLALSLGSYLDFWIIFALLMTNASLGFIEEMNAQASISALKDGLVRKLPVKRNGAFTPMDVTELVPGDVVFLRGGNVVPADSVWLGEEPLEIDQAALTGESLPVEVPREDADGEPGSGKKCWSGSIIKTGEAEVFVTETGMNTMIGEAAKAIQESGGKH
;
A
#
# COMPACT_ATOMS: atom_id res chain seq x y z
N GLN A 1 31.20 -15.95 -6.30
CA GLN A 1 30.35 -16.11 -7.51
C GLN A 1 29.63 -17.47 -7.59
N ARG A 2 30.29 -18.59 -7.20
CA ARG A 2 29.67 -19.93 -7.23
C ARG A 2 28.57 -20.12 -6.19
N THR A 3 28.70 -19.53 -5.00
CA THR A 3 27.71 -19.63 -3.92
C THR A 3 26.43 -18.87 -4.28
N ARG A 4 26.56 -17.69 -4.87
CA ARG A 4 25.43 -16.86 -5.33
C ARG A 4 24.56 -17.53 -6.41
N MET A 5 25.17 -18.30 -7.31
CA MET A 5 24.42 -19.06 -8.33
C MET A 5 23.71 -20.29 -7.75
N GLY A 6 24.30 -20.93 -6.74
CA GLY A 6 23.70 -22.09 -6.07
C GLY A 6 22.46 -21.72 -5.25
N ASP A 7 22.53 -20.61 -4.51
CA ASP A 7 21.41 -20.12 -3.70
C ASP A 7 20.25 -19.60 -4.57
N MET A 8 20.58 -18.94 -5.70
CA MET A 8 19.56 -18.50 -6.67
C MET A 8 18.87 -19.68 -7.36
N ALA A 9 19.61 -20.75 -7.67
CA ALA A 9 19.03 -21.96 -8.26
C ALA A 9 18.16 -22.72 -7.25
N ALA A 10 18.57 -22.79 -5.99
CA ALA A 10 17.79 -23.40 -4.91
C ALA A 10 16.51 -22.61 -4.60
N MET A 11 16.58 -21.28 -4.65
CA MET A 11 15.41 -20.42 -4.55
C MET A 11 14.47 -20.57 -5.74
N ALA A 12 15.00 -20.61 -6.97
CA ALA A 12 14.23 -20.85 -8.18
C ALA A 12 13.49 -22.17 -8.12
N ALA A 13 14.18 -23.26 -7.75
CA ALA A 13 13.58 -24.60 -7.63
C ALA A 13 12.45 -24.65 -6.58
N ARG A 14 12.49 -23.79 -5.57
CA ARG A 14 11.46 -23.73 -4.53
C ARG A 14 10.25 -22.90 -4.92
N TYR A 15 10.44 -21.82 -5.70
CA TYR A 15 9.33 -21.08 -6.32
C TYR A 15 8.60 -21.94 -7.36
N GLU A 16 9.30 -22.85 -8.02
CA GLU A 16 8.70 -23.87 -8.93
C GLU A 16 7.63 -24.73 -8.24
N THR A 17 7.81 -25.04 -6.95
CA THR A 17 6.85 -25.88 -6.21
C THR A 17 5.64 -25.11 -5.66
N LEU A 18 5.66 -23.76 -5.68
CA LEU A 18 4.60 -22.94 -5.09
C LEU A 18 3.62 -22.36 -6.12
N GLN A 19 3.96 -22.38 -7.43
CA GLN A 19 3.07 -21.92 -8.49
C GLN A 19 3.27 -22.74 -9.76
N GLU A 20 2.33 -23.63 -10.05
CA GLU A 20 2.37 -24.47 -11.27
C GLU A 20 2.26 -23.70 -12.59
N ASP A 21 2.07 -22.35 -12.61
CA ASP A 21 1.77 -21.63 -13.84
C ASP A 21 2.76 -20.54 -14.30
N GLU A 22 3.71 -20.05 -13.51
CA GLU A 22 4.76 -19.14 -14.03
C GLU A 22 5.86 -18.84 -13.00
N VAL A 23 6.98 -19.53 -13.12
CA VAL A 23 8.15 -19.32 -12.25
C VAL A 23 8.84 -18.00 -12.58
N ILE A 24 8.75 -17.04 -11.66
CA ILE A 24 9.54 -15.81 -11.73
C ILE A 24 10.94 -16.13 -11.17
N VAL A 25 11.85 -16.50 -12.04
CA VAL A 25 13.23 -16.78 -11.66
C VAL A 25 14.00 -15.48 -11.48
N PRO A 26 14.70 -15.28 -10.33
CA PRO A 26 15.57 -14.13 -10.15
C PRO A 26 16.65 -14.10 -11.25
N SER A 27 16.55 -13.15 -12.17
CA SER A 27 17.59 -12.92 -13.17
C SER A 27 18.67 -12.01 -12.57
N SER A 28 19.94 -12.35 -12.74
CA SER A 28 21.05 -11.48 -12.33
C SER A 28 21.00 -10.09 -13.00
N LYS A 29 20.25 -9.95 -14.10
CA LYS A 29 20.04 -8.71 -14.84
C LYS A 29 18.75 -7.98 -14.47
N GLY A 30 17.89 -8.56 -13.64
CA GLY A 30 16.53 -8.07 -13.38
C GLY A 30 15.59 -8.23 -14.59
N HIS A 31 14.40 -7.68 -14.51
CA HIS A 31 13.43 -7.67 -15.62
C HIS A 31 13.92 -6.83 -16.80
N THR A 32 13.49 -7.21 -18.01
CA THR A 32 13.50 -6.29 -19.15
C THR A 32 12.30 -5.35 -19.03
N THR A 33 12.36 -4.17 -19.67
CA THR A 33 11.26 -3.23 -19.69
C THR A 33 9.95 -3.87 -20.18
N ALA A 34 10.01 -4.65 -21.26
CA ALA A 34 8.85 -5.35 -21.82
C ALA A 34 8.28 -6.41 -20.85
N SER A 35 9.15 -7.16 -20.16
CA SER A 35 8.71 -8.13 -19.16
C SER A 35 8.06 -7.47 -17.96
N ALA A 36 8.62 -6.36 -17.46
CA ALA A 36 8.06 -5.61 -16.36
C ALA A 36 6.68 -5.01 -16.71
N GLU A 37 6.50 -4.51 -17.93
CA GLU A 37 5.18 -4.03 -18.41
C GLU A 37 4.14 -5.15 -18.49
N ALA A 38 4.54 -6.34 -18.91
CA ALA A 38 3.65 -7.51 -18.93
C ALA A 38 3.24 -7.92 -17.52
N MET A 39 4.19 -7.92 -16.58
CA MET A 39 3.94 -8.20 -15.16
C MET A 39 3.06 -7.14 -14.52
N MET A 40 3.27 -5.86 -14.83
CA MET A 40 2.43 -4.76 -14.36
C MET A 40 0.97 -4.90 -14.82
N LYS A 41 0.73 -5.38 -16.04
CA LYS A 41 -0.63 -5.65 -16.53
C LYS A 41 -1.29 -6.83 -15.82
N LYS A 42 -0.51 -7.83 -15.40
CA LYS A 42 -1.01 -9.03 -14.70
C LYS A 42 -1.27 -8.77 -13.21
N TRP A 43 -0.31 -8.14 -12.53
CA TRP A 43 -0.31 -7.98 -11.08
C TRP A 43 -0.83 -6.62 -10.60
N GLY A 44 -0.92 -5.62 -11.50
CA GLY A 44 -1.26 -4.25 -11.16
C GLY A 44 -0.09 -3.49 -10.54
N LYS A 45 -0.41 -2.32 -9.99
CA LYS A 45 0.57 -1.47 -9.30
C LYS A 45 0.82 -1.97 -7.88
N ASN A 46 2.02 -1.70 -7.38
CA ASN A 46 2.38 -1.95 -5.99
C ASN A 46 1.79 -0.85 -5.08
N GLU A 47 0.48 -0.88 -4.92
CA GLU A 47 -0.26 0.03 -4.05
C GLU A 47 -1.43 -0.71 -3.42
N ILE A 48 -1.80 -0.29 -2.21
CA ILE A 48 -3.03 -0.75 -1.56
C ILE A 48 -4.12 0.24 -1.95
N PRO A 49 -5.14 -0.16 -2.72
CA PRO A 49 -6.19 0.73 -3.17
C PRO A 49 -6.93 1.33 -1.98
N GLU A 50 -7.00 2.65 -1.91
CA GLU A 50 -7.86 3.32 -0.95
C GLU A 50 -9.30 3.33 -1.49
N GLU A 51 -10.25 2.90 -0.67
CA GLU A 51 -11.66 3.06 -1.00
C GLU A 51 -12.02 4.54 -0.98
N LYS A 52 -12.15 5.13 -2.16
CA LYS A 52 -12.67 6.49 -2.28
C LYS A 52 -14.16 6.47 -2.07
N GLU A 53 -14.63 7.18 -1.07
CA GLU A 53 -16.06 7.36 -0.87
C GLU A 53 -16.70 8.04 -2.08
N PRO A 54 -17.85 7.55 -2.57
CA PRO A 54 -18.53 8.16 -3.70
C PRO A 54 -19.01 9.58 -3.34
N LEU A 55 -18.89 10.52 -4.28
CA LEU A 55 -19.17 11.94 -4.09
C LEU A 55 -20.59 12.19 -3.54
N TRP A 56 -21.59 11.41 -3.97
CA TRP A 56 -22.95 11.54 -3.49
C TRP A 56 -23.07 11.22 -1.98
N LYS A 57 -22.29 10.23 -1.49
CA LYS A 57 -22.26 9.87 -0.08
C LYS A 57 -21.63 10.99 0.75
N MET A 58 -20.53 11.57 0.27
CA MET A 58 -19.88 12.71 0.91
C MET A 58 -20.86 13.90 1.03
N PHE A 59 -21.61 14.19 -0.03
CA PHE A 59 -22.62 15.24 0.00
C PHE A 59 -23.76 14.90 0.95
N ALA A 60 -24.27 13.66 0.95
CA ALA A 60 -25.31 13.21 1.84
C ALA A 60 -24.91 13.27 3.32
N MET A 61 -23.62 13.00 3.62
CA MET A 61 -23.10 13.08 4.98
C MET A 61 -23.12 14.51 5.56
N GLN A 62 -23.20 15.56 4.72
CA GLN A 62 -23.33 16.94 5.18
C GLN A 62 -24.68 17.21 5.87
N PHE A 63 -25.67 16.36 5.66
CA PHE A 63 -26.98 16.42 6.31
C PHE A 63 -27.05 15.57 7.60
N VAL A 64 -25.97 14.82 7.90
CA VAL A 64 -25.89 13.98 9.08
C VAL A 64 -25.06 14.66 10.15
N GLY A 65 -25.64 14.91 11.30
CA GLY A 65 -24.94 15.52 12.43
C GLY A 65 -25.89 16.37 13.29
N THR A 66 -25.39 16.80 14.44
CA THR A 66 -26.19 17.54 15.41
C THR A 66 -26.63 18.90 14.87
N MET A 67 -25.75 19.62 14.20
CA MET A 67 -26.05 20.97 13.66
C MET A 67 -27.04 20.92 12.47
N PRO A 68 -26.81 20.11 11.41
CA PRO A 68 -27.79 19.93 10.35
C PRO A 68 -29.15 19.49 10.85
N ALA A 69 -29.20 18.51 11.77
CA ALA A 69 -30.46 18.00 12.33
C ALA A 69 -31.29 19.09 13.02
N MET A 70 -30.65 20.02 13.73
CA MET A 70 -31.36 21.16 14.35
C MET A 70 -31.99 22.08 13.31
N ILE A 71 -31.28 22.35 12.20
CA ILE A 71 -31.76 23.19 11.10
C ILE A 71 -32.91 22.48 10.36
N GLU A 72 -32.79 21.16 10.15
CA GLU A 72 -33.85 20.34 9.55
C GLU A 72 -35.11 20.33 10.38
N ILE A 73 -35.01 20.16 11.71
CA ILE A 73 -36.15 20.22 12.64
C ILE A 73 -36.80 21.61 12.61
N ALA A 74 -35.99 22.69 12.58
CA ALA A 74 -36.50 24.05 12.48
C ALA A 74 -37.26 24.26 11.16
N GLY A 75 -36.75 23.76 10.04
CA GLY A 75 -37.44 23.81 8.75
C GLY A 75 -38.76 23.05 8.73
N LEU A 76 -38.78 21.83 9.29
CA LEU A 76 -40.02 21.06 9.42
C LEU A 76 -41.06 21.74 10.32
N LEU A 77 -40.61 22.39 11.38
CA LEU A 77 -41.48 23.17 12.26
C LEU A 77 -42.08 24.39 11.54
N ALA A 78 -41.28 25.15 10.79
CA ALA A 78 -41.74 26.26 9.97
C ALA A 78 -42.82 25.81 8.95
N LEU A 79 -42.59 24.66 8.31
CA LEU A 79 -43.53 24.05 7.37
C LEU A 79 -44.83 23.67 8.06
N SER A 80 -44.77 23.07 9.25
CA SER A 80 -45.97 22.67 10.05
C SER A 80 -46.82 23.86 10.52
N LEU A 81 -46.18 25.01 10.73
CA LEU A 81 -46.85 26.26 11.10
C LEU A 81 -47.39 27.04 9.90
N GLY A 82 -47.20 26.52 8.66
CA GLY A 82 -47.64 27.19 7.43
C GLY A 82 -46.78 28.36 6.99
N SER A 83 -45.62 28.58 7.61
CA SER A 83 -44.64 29.62 7.27
C SER A 83 -43.76 29.20 6.12
N TYR A 84 -44.29 29.15 4.88
CA TYR A 84 -43.54 28.67 3.71
C TYR A 84 -42.33 29.53 3.38
N LEU A 85 -42.39 30.83 3.66
CA LEU A 85 -41.24 31.72 3.41
C LEU A 85 -40.04 31.34 4.32
N ASP A 86 -40.31 31.12 5.61
CA ASP A 86 -39.29 30.74 6.59
C ASP A 86 -38.69 29.36 6.23
N PHE A 87 -39.56 28.42 5.82
CA PHE A 87 -39.10 27.12 5.34
C PHE A 87 -38.09 27.25 4.19
N TRP A 88 -38.39 28.04 3.15
CA TRP A 88 -37.50 28.19 2.03
C TRP A 88 -36.20 28.91 2.37
N ILE A 89 -36.24 29.88 3.29
CA ILE A 89 -35.02 30.53 3.80
C ILE A 89 -34.14 29.54 4.54
N ILE A 90 -34.73 28.72 5.44
CA ILE A 90 -34.01 27.70 6.21
C ILE A 90 -33.44 26.62 5.24
N PHE A 91 -34.24 26.20 4.27
CA PHE A 91 -33.79 25.23 3.26
C PHE A 91 -32.61 25.76 2.41
N ALA A 92 -32.69 27.03 1.99
CA ALA A 92 -31.57 27.64 1.25
C ALA A 92 -30.29 27.74 2.10
N LEU A 93 -30.46 28.07 3.40
CA LEU A 93 -29.34 28.09 4.34
C LEU A 93 -28.73 26.70 4.52
N LEU A 94 -29.58 25.66 4.68
CA LEU A 94 -29.14 24.27 4.80
C LEU A 94 -28.35 23.84 3.53
N MET A 95 -28.89 24.13 2.35
CA MET A 95 -28.22 23.80 1.07
C MET A 95 -26.88 24.53 0.91
N THR A 96 -26.84 25.81 1.28
CA THR A 96 -25.61 26.60 1.22
C THR A 96 -24.55 26.02 2.17
N ASN A 97 -24.94 25.70 3.40
CA ASN A 97 -24.05 25.10 4.38
C ASN A 97 -23.53 23.70 3.93
N ALA A 98 -24.43 22.87 3.42
CA ALA A 98 -24.06 21.54 2.91
C ALA A 98 -23.11 21.65 1.70
N SER A 99 -23.35 22.62 0.80
CA SER A 99 -22.48 22.83 -0.35
C SER A 99 -21.09 23.32 0.08
N LEU A 100 -21.02 24.23 1.05
CA LEU A 100 -19.74 24.71 1.58
C LEU A 100 -18.95 23.59 2.24
N GLY A 101 -19.59 22.82 3.13
CA GLY A 101 -18.95 21.68 3.79
C GLY A 101 -18.46 20.62 2.79
N PHE A 102 -19.23 20.36 1.73
CA PHE A 102 -18.81 19.45 0.66
C PHE A 102 -17.56 19.95 -0.07
N ILE A 103 -17.49 21.25 -0.39
CA ILE A 103 -16.33 21.85 -1.03
C ILE A 103 -15.10 21.77 -0.11
N GLU A 104 -15.25 22.07 1.17
CA GLU A 104 -14.17 21.98 2.16
C GLU A 104 -13.65 20.54 2.28
N GLU A 105 -14.53 19.55 2.34
CA GLU A 105 -14.16 18.14 2.40
C GLU A 105 -13.39 17.71 1.13
N MET A 106 -13.86 18.10 -0.06
CA MET A 106 -13.16 17.82 -1.31
C MET A 106 -11.75 18.45 -1.34
N ASN A 107 -11.62 19.71 -0.89
CA ASN A 107 -10.33 20.37 -0.83
C ASN A 107 -9.39 19.71 0.18
N ALA A 108 -9.90 19.27 1.33
CA ALA A 108 -9.14 18.54 2.32
C ALA A 108 -8.61 17.21 1.75
N GLN A 109 -9.45 16.43 1.09
CA GLN A 109 -9.06 15.17 0.45
C GLN A 109 -8.04 15.39 -0.68
N ALA A 110 -8.23 16.41 -1.50
CA ALA A 110 -7.28 16.76 -2.55
C ALA A 110 -5.91 17.16 -1.98
N SER A 111 -5.89 17.89 -0.86
CA SER A 111 -4.65 18.29 -0.19
C SER A 111 -3.90 17.07 0.40
N ILE A 112 -4.63 16.13 0.99
CA ILE A 112 -4.07 14.88 1.52
C ILE A 112 -3.49 14.02 0.37
N SER A 113 -4.23 13.91 -0.74
CA SER A 113 -3.76 13.18 -1.93
C SER A 113 -2.49 13.80 -2.50
N ALA A 114 -2.45 15.13 -2.67
CA ALA A 114 -1.27 15.83 -3.18
C ALA A 114 -0.05 15.67 -2.27
N LEU A 115 -0.25 15.62 -0.94
CA LEU A 115 0.82 15.36 0.01
C LEU A 115 1.35 13.92 -0.13
N LYS A 116 0.47 12.94 -0.28
CA LYS A 116 0.84 11.53 -0.51
C LYS A 116 1.61 11.37 -1.82
N ASP A 117 1.15 11.99 -2.91
CA ASP A 117 1.81 11.95 -4.21
C ASP A 117 3.20 12.61 -4.16
N GLY A 118 3.36 13.68 -3.36
CA GLY A 118 4.66 14.32 -3.13
C GLY A 118 5.66 13.47 -2.33
N LEU A 119 5.19 12.45 -1.63
CA LEU A 119 6.01 11.49 -0.87
C LEU A 119 6.43 10.25 -1.67
N VAL A 120 6.22 10.25 -2.99
CA VAL A 120 6.63 9.16 -3.88
C VAL A 120 8.09 8.81 -3.64
N ARG A 121 8.31 7.61 -3.14
CA ARG A 121 9.65 7.11 -2.83
C ARG A 121 10.23 6.44 -4.07
N LYS A 122 11.35 6.95 -4.55
CA LYS A 122 12.11 6.31 -5.62
C LYS A 122 13.21 5.47 -5.00
N LEU A 123 13.27 4.21 -5.40
CA LEU A 123 14.31 3.29 -5.00
C LEU A 123 15.09 2.82 -6.24
N PRO A 124 16.39 2.47 -6.10
CA PRO A 124 17.15 1.86 -7.17
C PRO A 124 16.61 0.46 -7.47
N VAL A 125 16.06 0.27 -8.66
CA VAL A 125 15.54 -1.01 -9.16
C VAL A 125 16.39 -1.47 -10.33
N LYS A 126 16.74 -2.74 -10.32
CA LYS A 126 17.58 -3.36 -11.35
C LYS A 126 16.72 -3.85 -12.49
N ARG A 127 16.75 -3.15 -13.61
CA ARG A 127 16.14 -3.57 -14.89
C ARG A 127 17.15 -3.45 -16.02
N ASN A 128 17.07 -4.35 -16.99
CA ASN A 128 18.02 -4.43 -18.11
C ASN A 128 19.51 -4.47 -17.67
N GLY A 129 19.81 -5.01 -16.50
CA GLY A 129 21.15 -5.14 -15.95
C GLY A 129 21.71 -3.90 -15.25
N ALA A 130 20.96 -2.80 -15.15
CA ALA A 130 21.38 -1.56 -14.50
C ALA A 130 20.37 -1.11 -13.43
N PHE A 131 20.88 -0.49 -12.35
CA PHE A 131 20.04 0.14 -11.35
C PHE A 131 19.57 1.52 -11.82
N THR A 132 18.26 1.73 -11.83
CA THR A 132 17.65 3.02 -12.15
C THR A 132 16.67 3.43 -11.02
N PRO A 133 16.64 4.71 -10.63
CA PRO A 133 15.65 5.18 -9.67
C PRO A 133 14.25 5.04 -10.26
N MET A 134 13.41 4.26 -9.58
CA MET A 134 12.04 3.95 -10.01
C MET A 134 11.07 4.17 -8.87
N ASP A 135 9.85 4.57 -9.21
CA ASP A 135 8.76 4.69 -8.26
C ASP A 135 8.41 3.33 -7.66
N VAL A 136 8.26 3.28 -6.34
CA VAL A 136 7.90 2.03 -5.64
C VAL A 136 6.54 1.48 -6.07
N THR A 137 5.65 2.31 -6.59
CA THR A 137 4.35 1.88 -7.11
C THR A 137 4.44 1.11 -8.43
N GLU A 138 5.57 1.25 -9.14
CA GLU A 138 5.83 0.56 -10.40
C GLU A 138 6.57 -0.78 -10.23
N LEU A 139 6.80 -1.19 -8.99
CA LEU A 139 7.41 -2.48 -8.70
C LEU A 139 6.50 -3.63 -9.08
N VAL A 140 7.12 -4.67 -9.63
CA VAL A 140 6.43 -5.92 -9.99
C VAL A 140 7.17 -7.11 -9.36
N PRO A 141 6.47 -8.23 -9.12
CA PRO A 141 7.14 -9.45 -8.70
C PRO A 141 8.26 -9.83 -9.67
N GLY A 142 9.44 -10.14 -9.14
CA GLY A 142 10.64 -10.42 -9.93
C GLY A 142 11.62 -9.25 -10.07
N ASP A 143 11.25 -8.05 -9.67
CA ASP A 143 12.19 -6.93 -9.60
C ASP A 143 13.25 -7.15 -8.51
N VAL A 144 14.46 -6.63 -8.76
CA VAL A 144 15.52 -6.57 -7.76
C VAL A 144 15.69 -5.12 -7.32
N VAL A 145 15.52 -4.89 -6.04
CA VAL A 145 15.58 -3.55 -5.44
C VAL A 145 16.81 -3.46 -4.54
N PHE A 146 17.51 -2.33 -4.58
CA PHE A 146 18.59 -2.05 -3.66
C PHE A 146 18.07 -1.25 -2.48
N LEU A 147 18.18 -1.80 -1.28
CA LEU A 147 17.75 -1.20 -0.02
C LEU A 147 18.96 -0.88 0.86
N ARG A 148 18.84 0.19 1.64
CA ARG A 148 19.85 0.65 2.61
C ARG A 148 19.19 1.20 3.87
N GLY A 149 19.98 1.41 4.90
CA GLY A 149 19.53 2.02 6.15
C GLY A 149 18.69 3.27 5.94
N GLY A 150 17.54 3.34 6.59
CA GLY A 150 16.51 4.38 6.45
C GLY A 150 15.47 4.12 5.35
N ASN A 151 15.67 3.12 4.48
CA ASN A 151 14.64 2.76 3.51
C ASN A 151 13.52 1.95 4.17
N VAL A 152 12.30 2.13 3.65
CA VAL A 152 11.17 1.24 3.93
C VAL A 152 11.15 0.17 2.85
N VAL A 153 10.97 -1.08 3.24
CA VAL A 153 10.78 -2.21 2.34
C VAL A 153 9.48 -1.99 1.54
N PRO A 154 9.57 -1.86 0.20
CA PRO A 154 8.43 -1.38 -0.60
C PRO A 154 7.41 -2.46 -0.93
N ALA A 155 7.79 -3.72 -0.85
CA ALA A 155 7.00 -4.90 -1.22
C ALA A 155 7.57 -6.11 -0.52
N ASP A 156 6.81 -7.19 -0.40
CA ASP A 156 7.34 -8.41 0.18
C ASP A 156 8.46 -8.95 -0.69
N SER A 157 9.58 -9.23 -0.07
CA SER A 157 10.80 -9.52 -0.77
C SER A 157 11.69 -10.50 0.00
N VAL A 158 12.67 -11.04 -0.72
CA VAL A 158 13.66 -11.96 -0.17
C VAL A 158 15.05 -11.35 -0.32
N TRP A 159 15.79 -11.38 0.76
CA TRP A 159 17.16 -10.90 0.83
C TRP A 159 18.09 -11.71 -0.09
N LEU A 160 18.92 -11.02 -0.86
CA LEU A 160 19.91 -11.57 -1.78
C LEU A 160 21.34 -11.14 -1.43
N GLY A 161 21.53 -10.40 -0.33
CA GLY A 161 22.81 -9.83 0.04
C GLY A 161 23.84 -10.86 0.53
N GLU A 162 25.02 -10.36 0.85
CA GLU A 162 26.09 -11.13 1.52
C GLU A 162 26.20 -10.69 2.99
N GLU A 163 25.89 -9.43 3.28
CA GLU A 163 25.92 -8.86 4.64
C GLU A 163 24.52 -8.79 5.23
N PRO A 164 24.36 -9.06 6.53
CA PRO A 164 23.04 -9.04 7.16
C PRO A 164 22.45 -7.63 7.21
N LEU A 165 21.12 -7.58 7.19
CA LEU A 165 20.33 -6.38 7.43
C LEU A 165 19.70 -6.44 8.82
N GLU A 166 19.70 -5.33 9.54
CA GLU A 166 18.81 -5.14 10.69
C GLU A 166 17.52 -4.47 10.22
N ILE A 167 16.40 -5.13 10.43
CA ILE A 167 15.08 -4.69 9.97
C ILE A 167 14.15 -4.50 11.16
N ASP A 168 13.59 -3.32 11.29
CA ASP A 168 12.52 -3.01 12.26
C ASP A 168 11.17 -3.44 11.66
N GLN A 169 10.56 -4.41 12.29
CA GLN A 169 9.26 -4.97 11.92
C GLN A 169 8.18 -4.64 12.96
N ALA A 170 8.42 -3.70 13.87
CA ALA A 170 7.51 -3.37 14.97
C ALA A 170 6.10 -3.00 14.50
N ALA A 171 5.99 -2.35 13.36
CA ALA A 171 4.70 -1.99 12.77
C ALA A 171 3.85 -3.20 12.34
N LEU A 172 4.48 -4.36 12.10
CA LEU A 172 3.84 -5.59 11.64
C LEU A 172 3.63 -6.59 12.77
N THR A 173 4.66 -6.82 13.58
CA THR A 173 4.69 -7.87 14.61
C THR A 173 4.38 -7.33 16.00
N GLY A 174 4.51 -6.02 16.22
CA GLY A 174 4.44 -5.38 17.53
C GLY A 174 5.71 -5.55 18.37
N GLU A 175 6.72 -6.27 17.90
CA GLU A 175 8.00 -6.45 18.57
C GLU A 175 8.93 -5.26 18.33
N SER A 176 9.44 -4.65 19.41
CA SER A 176 10.23 -3.42 19.32
C SER A 176 11.69 -3.66 18.94
N LEU A 177 12.18 -4.89 19.00
CA LEU A 177 13.57 -5.20 18.68
C LEU A 177 13.75 -5.43 17.19
N PRO A 178 14.74 -4.82 16.54
CA PRO A 178 15.09 -5.11 15.17
C PRO A 178 15.46 -6.59 14.98
N VAL A 179 15.11 -7.12 13.83
CA VAL A 179 15.39 -8.51 13.44
C VAL A 179 16.52 -8.50 12.42
N GLU A 180 17.52 -9.35 12.64
CA GLU A 180 18.60 -9.58 11.69
C GLU A 180 18.14 -10.50 10.55
N VAL A 181 18.44 -10.13 9.29
CA VAL A 181 18.15 -10.92 8.09
C VAL A 181 19.46 -11.09 7.30
N PRO A 182 19.89 -12.32 6.96
CA PRO A 182 19.21 -13.58 7.23
C PRO A 182 19.35 -14.00 8.70
N ARG A 183 18.32 -14.59 9.21
CA ARG A 183 18.34 -15.32 10.50
C ARG A 183 18.28 -16.81 10.23
N GLU A 184 18.61 -17.62 11.21
CA GLU A 184 18.32 -19.06 11.14
C GLU A 184 16.83 -19.26 10.84
N ASP A 185 16.51 -20.23 9.97
CA ASP A 185 15.16 -20.41 9.44
C ASP A 185 14.11 -20.33 10.54
N ALA A 186 13.43 -19.20 10.60
CA ALA A 186 12.34 -19.00 11.53
C ALA A 186 11.19 -19.93 11.10
N ASP A 187 10.46 -20.46 12.04
CA ASP A 187 9.29 -21.31 11.80
C ASP A 187 9.61 -22.67 11.14
N GLY A 188 10.88 -23.04 10.99
CA GLY A 188 11.29 -24.34 10.41
C GLY A 188 11.09 -24.45 8.89
N GLU A 189 10.66 -23.37 8.24
CA GLU A 189 10.52 -23.31 6.78
C GLU A 189 11.82 -22.82 6.14
N PRO A 190 12.45 -23.59 5.24
CA PRO A 190 13.68 -23.19 4.55
C PRO A 190 13.51 -21.85 3.82
N GLY A 191 14.36 -20.87 4.10
CA GLY A 191 14.35 -19.53 3.50
C GLY A 191 13.40 -18.52 4.14
N SER A 192 12.63 -18.88 5.16
CA SER A 192 11.80 -17.95 5.93
C SER A 192 12.66 -16.87 6.61
N GLY A 193 13.85 -17.22 7.05
CA GLY A 193 14.82 -16.30 7.63
C GLY A 193 15.37 -15.22 6.70
N LYS A 194 15.08 -15.29 5.39
CA LYS A 194 15.52 -14.30 4.37
C LYS A 194 14.40 -13.34 3.96
N LYS A 195 13.20 -13.45 4.52
CA LYS A 195 12.04 -12.62 4.15
C LYS A 195 12.16 -11.21 4.72
N CYS A 196 11.88 -10.24 3.87
CA CYS A 196 11.76 -8.82 4.19
C CYS A 196 10.34 -8.39 3.87
N TRP A 197 9.54 -8.12 4.92
CA TRP A 197 8.14 -7.78 4.76
C TRP A 197 7.95 -6.33 4.36
N SER A 198 7.00 -6.06 3.48
CA SER A 198 6.56 -4.71 3.10
C SER A 198 6.26 -3.86 4.34
N GLY A 199 6.62 -2.57 4.30
CA GLY A 199 6.41 -1.64 5.41
C GLY A 199 7.43 -1.71 6.54
N SER A 200 8.30 -2.71 6.58
CA SER A 200 9.43 -2.76 7.52
C SER A 200 10.48 -1.70 7.20
N ILE A 201 11.23 -1.26 8.19
CA ILE A 201 12.26 -0.22 8.04
C ILE A 201 13.64 -0.83 8.20
N ILE A 202 14.53 -0.64 7.21
CA ILE A 202 15.93 -1.03 7.33
C ILE A 202 16.60 -0.08 8.33
N LYS A 203 17.11 -0.61 9.44
CA LYS A 203 17.88 0.17 10.43
C LYS A 203 19.35 0.26 10.07
N THR A 204 19.95 -0.87 9.76
CA THR A 204 21.39 -0.99 9.48
C THR A 204 21.62 -1.93 8.31
N GLY A 205 22.69 -1.69 7.55
CA GLY A 205 23.08 -2.49 6.42
C GLY A 205 22.51 -2.03 5.08
N GLU A 206 22.94 -2.70 4.02
CA GLU A 206 22.46 -2.50 2.65
C GLU A 206 22.49 -3.83 1.90
N ALA A 207 21.47 -4.09 1.09
CA ALA A 207 21.38 -5.30 0.30
C ALA A 207 20.49 -5.17 -0.92
N GLU A 208 20.71 -6.04 -1.90
CA GLU A 208 19.75 -6.34 -2.94
C GLU A 208 18.66 -7.25 -2.36
N VAL A 209 17.39 -6.94 -2.64
CA VAL A 209 16.25 -7.77 -2.30
C VAL A 209 15.46 -8.10 -3.57
N PHE A 210 14.91 -9.30 -3.60
CA PHE A 210 14.09 -9.78 -4.71
C PHE A 210 12.62 -9.69 -4.33
N VAL A 211 11.85 -8.93 -5.10
CA VAL A 211 10.41 -8.73 -4.87
C VAL A 211 9.65 -10.01 -5.22
N THR A 212 8.91 -10.52 -4.27
CA THR A 212 8.09 -11.73 -4.43
C THR A 212 6.63 -11.39 -4.64
N GLU A 213 6.09 -10.45 -3.87
CA GLU A 213 4.69 -10.07 -3.88
C GLU A 213 4.54 -8.57 -3.77
N THR A 214 3.48 -8.01 -4.41
CA THR A 214 3.24 -6.58 -4.51
C THR A 214 1.79 -6.22 -4.19
N GLY A 215 1.55 -4.99 -3.73
CA GLY A 215 0.22 -4.42 -3.50
C GLY A 215 -0.63 -5.24 -2.54
N MET A 216 -1.81 -5.64 -2.99
CA MET A 216 -2.78 -6.39 -2.17
C MET A 216 -2.38 -7.82 -1.83
N ASN A 217 -1.34 -8.35 -2.48
CA ASN A 217 -0.84 -9.70 -2.22
C ASN A 217 0.31 -9.70 -1.19
N THR A 218 0.77 -8.54 -0.75
CA THR A 218 1.75 -8.45 0.35
C THR A 218 1.08 -8.76 1.69
N MET A 219 1.86 -9.11 2.70
CA MET A 219 1.37 -9.36 4.06
C MET A 219 0.50 -8.21 4.59
N ILE A 220 0.88 -6.96 4.35
CA ILE A 220 0.07 -5.78 4.70
C ILE A 220 -1.19 -5.71 3.83
N GLY A 221 -1.08 -6.01 2.54
CA GLY A 221 -2.21 -6.00 1.61
C GLY A 221 -3.28 -7.03 2.00
N GLU A 222 -2.87 -8.24 2.39
CA GLU A 222 -3.78 -9.28 2.87
C GLU A 222 -4.47 -8.87 4.18
N ALA A 223 -3.73 -8.27 5.12
CA ALA A 223 -4.31 -7.73 6.35
C ALA A 223 -5.33 -6.61 6.06
N ALA A 224 -5.01 -5.70 5.13
CA ALA A 224 -5.93 -4.64 4.70
C ALA A 224 -7.20 -5.22 4.07
N LYS A 225 -7.07 -6.24 3.21
CA LYS A 225 -8.22 -6.94 2.61
C LYS A 225 -9.11 -7.60 3.66
N ALA A 226 -8.52 -8.27 4.64
CA ALA A 226 -9.28 -8.89 5.75
C ALA A 226 -10.07 -7.86 6.56
N ILE A 227 -9.51 -6.67 6.78
CA ILE A 227 -10.20 -5.56 7.48
C ILE A 227 -11.37 -5.04 6.63
N GLN A 228 -11.18 -4.83 5.32
CA GLN A 228 -12.24 -4.39 4.41
C GLN A 228 -13.40 -5.40 4.36
N GLU A 229 -13.11 -6.69 4.26
CA GLU A 229 -14.12 -7.75 4.25
C GLU A 229 -14.88 -7.85 5.59
N SER A 230 -14.23 -7.55 6.71
CA SER A 230 -14.87 -7.54 8.03
C SER A 230 -15.67 -6.27 8.31
N GLY A 231 -15.20 -5.10 7.83
CA GLY A 231 -15.86 -3.80 8.01
C GLY A 231 -17.14 -3.62 7.19
N GLY A 232 -17.31 -4.37 6.10
CA GLY A 232 -18.53 -4.34 5.27
C GLY A 232 -19.74 -5.09 5.85
N LYS A 233 -19.65 -5.61 7.08
CA LYS A 233 -20.73 -6.39 7.73
C LYS A 233 -21.49 -5.64 8.84
N HIS A 234 -21.40 -4.31 8.89
CA HIS A 234 -22.19 -3.51 9.85
C HIS A 234 -23.11 -2.51 9.14
#